data_d6cc4f7092d1a327e995699189e8813b
#
_entry.id   d6cc4f7092d1a327e995699189e8813b
#
_cell.length_a   1.000
_cell.length_b   1.000
_cell.length_c   1.000
_cell.angle_alpha   90.00
_cell.angle_beta   90.00
_cell.angle_gamma   90.00
#
_symmetry.space_group_name_H-M   'P 1'
#
loop_
_entity.id
_entity.type
_entity.pdbx_description
1 polymer ?
#
loop_
_entity_poly.entity_id
_entity_poly.type
_entity_poly.pdbx_seq_one_letter_code
_entity_poly.pdbx_strand_id
1 'polypeptide(L)'
;MKTLKYILMMTLACSLTTSCMNKGWDESEKTPEEVGLGNKYIQETNVVTIANLKQTYLTQINTDYRNATPYVQIDKDMQIKAVVTGNDISGNLYNKISVDDGTGAIIIAINEGGLRGKFPVGTELLINLRGLYVGGDKGKQATIGTPYFQNYRKTNGDTTQVSFVSRMNLHLWNQHYKITATGKTVQPVEYNTAWTAANNGTAYGAKLVTLKNVTFKGANGKLKYYEPNGTGSVYFNNLGVSIFLYNSQYANFANNILPTGPVNVTGILMRYNNSWELIIRSINDVEEIR
;
A
#
# COMPACT_ATOMS: atom_id res chain seq x y z
N MET A 1 -63.71 -32.44 3.33
CA MET A 1 -63.71 -31.09 2.77
C MET A 1 -62.71 -30.11 3.47
N LYS A 2 -62.51 -30.18 4.79
CA LYS A 2 -61.54 -29.29 5.48
C LYS A 2 -60.08 -29.61 5.14
N THR A 3 -59.69 -30.86 5.05
CA THR A 3 -58.34 -31.32 4.74
C THR A 3 -57.90 -30.95 3.30
N LEU A 4 -58.81 -30.97 2.32
CA LEU A 4 -58.55 -30.61 0.94
C LEU A 4 -58.24 -29.08 0.79
N LYS A 5 -58.89 -28.24 1.61
CA LYS A 5 -58.63 -26.79 1.63
C LYS A 5 -57.24 -26.45 2.19
N TYR A 6 -56.75 -27.20 3.18
CA TYR A 6 -55.39 -26.99 3.73
C TYR A 6 -54.29 -27.45 2.78
N ILE A 7 -54.53 -28.55 2.02
CA ILE A 7 -53.59 -29.02 1.01
C ILE A 7 -53.50 -28.00 -0.15
N LEU A 8 -54.66 -27.45 -0.58
CA LEU A 8 -54.69 -26.42 -1.62
C LEU A 8 -54.05 -25.11 -1.17
N MET A 9 -54.15 -24.72 0.10
CA MET A 9 -53.52 -23.53 0.68
C MET A 9 -52.01 -23.72 0.84
N MET A 10 -51.57 -24.93 1.15
CA MET A 10 -50.15 -25.26 1.30
C MET A 10 -49.40 -25.31 -0.04
N THR A 11 -50.05 -25.81 -1.12
CA THR A 11 -49.50 -25.80 -2.46
C THR A 11 -49.44 -24.39 -3.06
N LEU A 12 -50.40 -23.52 -2.73
CA LEU A 12 -50.39 -22.12 -3.17
C LEU A 12 -49.28 -21.28 -2.43
N ALA A 13 -49.03 -21.60 -1.17
CA ALA A 13 -47.94 -20.93 -0.40
C ALA A 13 -46.55 -21.33 -0.90
N CYS A 14 -46.34 -22.59 -1.31
CA CYS A 14 -45.07 -23.06 -1.88
C CYS A 14 -44.76 -22.47 -3.28
N SER A 15 -45.80 -22.13 -4.07
CA SER A 15 -45.61 -21.52 -5.40
C SER A 15 -45.23 -20.02 -5.35
N LEU A 16 -45.47 -19.36 -4.23
CA LEU A 16 -45.12 -17.93 -4.06
C LEU A 16 -43.67 -17.69 -3.62
N THR A 17 -42.97 -18.73 -3.15
CA THR A 17 -41.57 -18.59 -2.71
C THR A 17 -40.53 -18.87 -3.80
N THR A 18 -40.94 -19.40 -4.95
CA THR A 18 -40.02 -19.67 -6.08
C THR A 18 -39.87 -18.50 -7.07
N SER A 19 -40.66 -17.44 -6.87
CA SER A 19 -40.69 -16.32 -7.83
C SER A 19 -39.55 -15.32 -7.69
N CYS A 20 -38.74 -15.39 -6.64
CA CYS A 20 -37.65 -14.43 -6.42
C CYS A 20 -36.25 -14.96 -6.78
N MET A 21 -36.12 -16.25 -7.14
CA MET A 21 -34.81 -16.84 -7.43
C MET A 21 -34.55 -17.06 -8.93
N ASN A 22 -35.48 -16.76 -9.81
CA ASN A 22 -35.33 -16.96 -11.25
C ASN A 22 -35.25 -15.66 -12.08
N LYS A 23 -35.02 -14.51 -11.46
CA LYS A 23 -34.39 -13.43 -12.19
C LYS A 23 -32.91 -13.73 -12.10
N GLY A 24 -32.36 -14.29 -13.16
CA GLY A 24 -30.92 -14.39 -13.32
C GLY A 24 -30.35 -13.04 -12.94
N TRP A 25 -29.38 -13.05 -12.05
CA TRP A 25 -28.46 -11.95 -11.93
C TRP A 25 -28.03 -11.74 -13.37
N ASP A 26 -28.22 -10.54 -13.92
CA ASP A 26 -27.68 -10.21 -15.22
C ASP A 26 -26.23 -10.68 -15.19
N GLU A 27 -25.96 -11.77 -15.91
CA GLU A 27 -24.59 -12.24 -16.02
C GLU A 27 -23.83 -11.05 -16.54
N SER A 28 -22.89 -10.58 -15.77
CA SER A 28 -22.04 -9.49 -16.20
C SER A 28 -21.55 -9.87 -17.58
N GLU A 29 -21.82 -9.06 -18.62
CA GLU A 29 -21.30 -9.27 -19.97
C GLU A 29 -19.76 -9.40 -20.00
N LYS A 30 -19.13 -9.20 -18.85
CA LYS A 30 -17.71 -9.34 -18.61
C LYS A 30 -17.41 -10.70 -18.00
N THR A 31 -16.49 -11.42 -18.60
CA THR A 31 -15.95 -12.65 -18.03
C THR A 31 -15.31 -12.36 -16.67
N PRO A 32 -15.26 -13.32 -15.74
CA PRO A 32 -14.54 -13.16 -14.46
C PRO A 32 -13.10 -12.67 -14.63
N GLU A 33 -12.45 -13.03 -15.73
CA GLU A 33 -11.10 -12.57 -16.08
C GLU A 33 -11.06 -11.10 -16.50
N GLU A 34 -12.15 -10.57 -17.06
CA GLU A 34 -12.26 -9.14 -17.40
C GLU A 34 -12.62 -8.27 -16.19
N VAL A 35 -13.25 -8.86 -15.17
CA VAL A 35 -13.60 -8.20 -13.91
C VAL A 35 -12.41 -8.33 -12.97
N GLY A 36 -11.60 -7.28 -12.83
CA GLY A 36 -10.46 -7.26 -11.91
C GLY A 36 -9.11 -7.07 -12.58
N LEU A 37 -9.01 -7.21 -13.92
CA LEU A 37 -7.77 -6.95 -14.66
C LEU A 37 -7.50 -5.44 -14.88
N GLY A 38 -8.40 -4.58 -14.40
CA GLY A 38 -8.32 -3.13 -14.60
C GLY A 38 -8.77 -2.70 -15.99
N ASN A 39 -8.18 -1.65 -16.53
CA ASN A 39 -8.52 -1.13 -17.85
C ASN A 39 -7.84 -1.94 -18.97
N LYS A 40 -8.58 -2.88 -19.56
CA LYS A 40 -8.07 -3.75 -20.64
C LYS A 40 -7.62 -3.00 -21.91
N TYR A 41 -8.06 -1.77 -22.09
CA TYR A 41 -7.71 -0.96 -23.27
C TYR A 41 -6.34 -0.28 -23.17
N ILE A 42 -5.70 -0.30 -21.99
CA ILE A 42 -4.34 0.21 -21.86
C ILE A 42 -3.39 -0.63 -22.71
N GLN A 43 -2.73 0.03 -23.64
CA GLN A 43 -1.65 -0.55 -24.46
C GLN A 43 -0.31 -0.15 -23.85
N GLU A 44 0.67 -1.05 -23.93
CA GLU A 44 2.04 -0.77 -23.47
C GLU A 44 2.73 0.16 -24.45
N THR A 45 2.97 1.39 -24.02
CA THR A 45 3.66 2.44 -24.76
C THR A 45 4.54 3.21 -23.79
N ASN A 46 5.50 3.99 -24.20
CA ASN A 46 6.26 4.96 -23.39
C ASN A 46 6.52 4.53 -21.93
N VAL A 47 6.87 3.25 -21.71
CA VAL A 47 7.20 2.72 -20.39
C VAL A 47 8.55 3.29 -19.95
N VAL A 48 8.56 3.94 -18.79
CA VAL A 48 9.76 4.44 -18.13
C VAL A 48 10.07 3.63 -16.89
N THR A 49 11.31 3.63 -16.46
CA THR A 49 11.71 3.01 -15.20
C THR A 49 11.26 3.84 -14.01
N ILE A 50 10.96 3.18 -12.87
CA ILE A 50 10.62 3.88 -11.63
C ILE A 50 11.79 4.74 -11.16
N ALA A 51 13.04 4.31 -11.35
CA ALA A 51 14.21 5.12 -11.05
C ALA A 51 14.21 6.45 -11.86
N ASN A 52 13.92 6.38 -13.15
CA ASN A 52 13.86 7.56 -14.01
C ASN A 52 12.66 8.46 -13.64
N LEU A 53 11.49 7.87 -13.36
CA LEU A 53 10.32 8.60 -12.87
C LEU A 53 10.65 9.39 -11.60
N LYS A 54 11.25 8.75 -10.60
CA LYS A 54 11.65 9.40 -9.35
C LYS A 54 12.69 10.49 -9.54
N GLN A 55 13.64 10.29 -10.45
CA GLN A 55 14.65 11.29 -10.79
C GLN A 55 14.02 12.51 -11.47
N THR A 56 13.08 12.29 -12.41
CA THR A 56 12.37 13.36 -13.12
C THR A 56 11.59 14.26 -12.16
N TYR A 57 10.99 13.70 -11.13
CA TYR A 57 10.15 14.42 -10.15
C TYR A 57 10.80 14.55 -8.76
N LEU A 58 12.14 14.49 -8.71
CA LEU A 58 12.92 14.49 -7.48
C LEU A 58 12.64 15.71 -6.60
N THR A 59 12.53 16.88 -7.20
CA THR A 59 12.25 18.14 -6.52
C THR A 59 10.90 18.07 -5.79
N GLN A 60 9.85 17.66 -6.48
CA GLN A 60 8.51 17.53 -5.90
C GLN A 60 8.50 16.52 -4.75
N ILE A 61 9.10 15.34 -4.97
CA ILE A 61 9.15 14.29 -3.95
C ILE A 61 9.85 14.77 -2.67
N ASN A 62 10.94 15.54 -2.79
CA ASN A 62 11.71 16.02 -1.64
C ASN A 62 11.18 17.32 -1.01
N THR A 63 10.22 17.98 -1.64
CA THR A 63 9.63 19.20 -1.12
C THR A 63 8.89 18.94 0.19
N ASP A 64 9.10 19.81 1.18
CA ASP A 64 8.32 19.77 2.41
C ASP A 64 6.96 20.41 2.17
N TYR A 65 5.89 19.62 2.33
CA TYR A 65 4.50 20.03 2.10
C TYR A 65 4.07 21.25 2.95
N ARG A 66 4.79 21.55 4.03
CA ARG A 66 4.54 22.71 4.88
C ARG A 66 5.04 24.02 4.28
N ASN A 67 5.97 23.94 3.34
CA ASN A 67 6.64 25.10 2.75
C ASN A 67 6.22 25.36 1.31
N ALA A 68 5.92 24.29 0.54
CA ALA A 68 5.52 24.39 -0.85
C ALA A 68 4.73 23.15 -1.29
N THR A 69 4.15 23.18 -2.48
CA THR A 69 3.42 22.06 -3.09
C THR A 69 4.40 20.93 -3.46
N PRO A 70 4.31 19.74 -2.83
CA PRO A 70 5.24 18.63 -3.01
C PRO A 70 4.83 17.66 -4.13
N TYR A 71 4.13 18.10 -5.16
CA TYR A 71 3.63 17.26 -6.25
C TYR A 71 3.40 18.04 -7.53
N VAL A 72 3.25 17.28 -8.61
CA VAL A 72 2.82 17.78 -9.92
C VAL A 72 1.93 16.74 -10.61
N GLN A 73 1.01 17.20 -11.44
CA GLN A 73 0.25 16.31 -12.31
C GLN A 73 1.11 15.90 -13.50
N ILE A 74 1.10 14.60 -13.81
CA ILE A 74 1.81 14.08 -14.98
C ILE A 74 0.97 14.37 -16.22
N ASP A 75 1.48 15.23 -17.09
CA ASP A 75 0.87 15.66 -18.36
C ASP A 75 1.35 14.83 -19.57
N LYS A 76 2.50 14.17 -19.43
CA LYS A 76 3.13 13.38 -20.48
C LYS A 76 2.53 11.98 -20.58
N ASP A 77 2.48 11.43 -21.78
CA ASP A 77 2.22 10.02 -21.99
C ASP A 77 3.39 9.22 -21.44
N MET A 78 3.16 8.63 -20.27
CA MET A 78 4.17 7.92 -19.51
C MET A 78 3.51 6.76 -18.77
N GLN A 79 4.17 5.63 -18.78
CA GLN A 79 3.72 4.41 -18.07
C GLN A 79 4.86 3.85 -17.23
N ILE A 80 4.52 3.09 -16.20
CA ILE A 80 5.42 2.17 -15.51
C ILE A 80 4.86 0.76 -15.59
N LYS A 81 5.75 -0.24 -15.63
CA LYS A 81 5.41 -1.65 -15.55
C LYS A 81 6.16 -2.26 -14.37
N ALA A 82 5.43 -2.67 -13.34
CA ALA A 82 6.05 -3.02 -12.07
C ALA A 82 5.28 -4.11 -11.34
N VAL A 83 5.96 -4.81 -10.44
CA VAL A 83 5.42 -5.93 -9.65
C VAL A 83 5.05 -5.44 -8.25
N VAL A 84 3.87 -5.82 -7.77
CA VAL A 84 3.43 -5.55 -6.39
C VAL A 84 4.32 -6.29 -5.40
N THR A 85 4.95 -5.55 -4.49
CA THR A 85 5.85 -6.07 -3.46
C THR A 85 5.25 -5.99 -2.05
N GLY A 86 4.23 -5.15 -1.85
CA GLY A 86 3.52 -4.99 -0.58
C GLY A 86 2.10 -4.49 -0.78
N ASN A 87 1.20 -4.90 0.10
CA ASN A 87 -0.21 -4.51 0.13
C ASN A 87 -0.74 -4.52 1.56
N ASP A 88 -2.05 -4.37 1.73
CA ASP A 88 -2.74 -4.24 3.02
C ASP A 88 -3.09 -5.59 3.70
N ILE A 89 -2.40 -6.67 3.41
CA ILE A 89 -2.75 -8.04 3.86
C ILE A 89 -2.98 -8.17 5.37
N SER A 90 -2.24 -7.42 6.17
CA SER A 90 -2.36 -7.42 7.64
C SER A 90 -2.79 -6.08 8.22
N GLY A 91 -3.23 -5.13 7.39
CA GLY A 91 -3.68 -3.81 7.84
C GLY A 91 -2.57 -2.84 8.24
N ASN A 92 -1.31 -3.18 8.01
CA ASN A 92 -0.17 -2.31 8.34
C ASN A 92 0.15 -1.31 7.22
N LEU A 93 0.19 -1.74 5.96
CA LEU A 93 0.32 -0.88 4.78
C LEU A 93 -1.08 -0.48 4.28
N TYR A 94 -1.74 0.45 4.97
CA TYR A 94 -3.15 0.76 4.74
C TYR A 94 -3.38 1.68 3.53
N ASN A 95 -4.34 1.32 2.65
CA ASN A 95 -4.72 2.07 1.44
C ASN A 95 -3.55 2.33 0.46
N LYS A 96 -2.57 1.45 0.44
CA LYS A 96 -1.36 1.57 -0.39
C LYS A 96 -0.96 0.21 -0.91
N ILE A 97 -0.36 0.22 -2.10
CA ILE A 97 0.48 -0.88 -2.58
C ILE A 97 1.87 -0.33 -2.87
N SER A 98 2.88 -1.16 -2.65
CA SER A 98 4.23 -0.90 -3.13
C SER A 98 4.45 -1.67 -4.41
N VAL A 99 5.03 -1.03 -5.44
CA VAL A 99 5.38 -1.65 -6.71
C VAL A 99 6.85 -1.41 -7.03
N ASP A 100 7.52 -2.41 -7.59
CA ASP A 100 8.95 -2.38 -7.93
C ASP A 100 9.17 -2.95 -9.35
N ASP A 101 9.98 -2.27 -10.17
CA ASP A 101 10.34 -2.68 -11.53
C ASP A 101 11.77 -3.22 -11.63
N GLY A 102 12.45 -3.43 -10.49
CA GLY A 102 13.86 -3.81 -10.39
C GLY A 102 14.81 -2.61 -10.36
N THR A 103 14.49 -1.49 -10.97
CA THR A 103 15.30 -0.25 -10.93
C THR A 103 14.99 0.60 -9.71
N GLY A 104 13.75 0.55 -9.21
CA GLY A 104 13.25 1.29 -8.07
C GLY A 104 11.87 0.84 -7.66
N ALA A 105 11.40 1.37 -6.53
CA ALA A 105 10.05 1.11 -6.04
C ALA A 105 9.32 2.41 -5.76
N ILE A 106 7.98 2.39 -5.83
CA ILE A 106 7.13 3.55 -5.57
C ILE A 106 5.82 3.11 -4.89
N ILE A 107 5.22 4.01 -4.12
CA ILE A 107 3.91 3.78 -3.52
C ILE A 107 2.80 4.24 -4.47
N ILE A 108 1.79 3.40 -4.62
CA ILE A 108 0.50 3.77 -5.21
C ILE A 108 -0.50 3.90 -4.06
N ALA A 109 -1.05 5.08 -3.88
CA ALA A 109 -2.01 5.35 -2.80
C ALA A 109 -3.45 5.32 -3.34
N ILE A 110 -4.27 4.40 -2.82
CA ILE A 110 -5.63 4.11 -3.30
C ILE A 110 -6.59 4.14 -2.12
N ASN A 111 -7.67 4.89 -2.24
CA ASN A 111 -8.69 4.97 -1.18
C ASN A 111 -9.63 3.75 -1.21
N GLU A 112 -9.07 2.60 -0.90
CA GLU A 112 -9.76 1.31 -0.88
C GLU A 112 -9.10 0.38 0.13
N GLY A 113 -9.89 -0.41 0.83
CA GLY A 113 -9.42 -1.52 1.67
C GLY A 113 -9.48 -2.85 0.92
N GLY A 114 -8.76 -3.86 1.44
CA GLY A 114 -8.74 -5.19 0.83
C GLY A 114 -7.97 -5.24 -0.48
N LEU A 115 -7.02 -4.35 -0.68
CA LEU A 115 -6.15 -4.30 -1.87
C LEU A 115 -5.42 -5.62 -2.10
N ARG A 116 -5.16 -6.39 -1.05
CA ARG A 116 -4.56 -7.74 -1.13
C ARG A 116 -5.32 -8.69 -2.04
N GLY A 117 -6.65 -8.56 -2.12
CA GLY A 117 -7.51 -9.41 -2.95
C GLY A 117 -7.43 -9.06 -4.43
N LYS A 118 -7.22 -7.78 -4.75
CA LYS A 118 -7.09 -7.27 -6.12
C LYS A 118 -5.63 -7.28 -6.61
N PHE A 119 -4.70 -7.02 -5.70
CA PHE A 119 -3.27 -6.87 -5.99
C PHE A 119 -2.43 -7.75 -5.04
N PRO A 120 -2.53 -9.09 -5.15
CA PRO A 120 -1.62 -9.98 -4.43
C PRO A 120 -0.17 -9.63 -4.75
N VAL A 121 0.73 -9.86 -3.78
CA VAL A 121 2.19 -9.76 -4.03
C VAL A 121 2.56 -10.68 -5.18
N GLY A 122 3.37 -10.18 -6.11
CA GLY A 122 3.72 -10.86 -7.36
C GLY A 122 2.78 -10.56 -8.54
N THR A 123 1.79 -9.67 -8.37
CA THR A 123 0.98 -9.16 -9.49
C THR A 123 1.78 -8.10 -10.24
N GLU A 124 1.91 -8.25 -11.56
CA GLU A 124 2.50 -7.23 -12.43
C GLU A 124 1.42 -6.29 -12.96
N LEU A 125 1.68 -5.00 -12.84
CA LEU A 125 0.79 -3.93 -13.29
C LEU A 125 1.47 -3.11 -14.38
N LEU A 126 0.74 -2.82 -15.45
CA LEU A 126 1.02 -1.74 -16.39
C LEU A 126 0.16 -0.54 -15.95
N ILE A 127 0.80 0.57 -15.60
CA ILE A 127 0.14 1.74 -15.01
C ILE A 127 0.34 2.93 -15.93
N ASN A 128 -0.76 3.49 -16.43
CA ASN A 128 -0.76 4.76 -17.16
C ASN A 128 -0.73 5.92 -16.16
N LEU A 129 0.30 6.75 -16.23
CA LEU A 129 0.55 7.82 -15.28
C LEU A 129 -0.07 9.16 -15.67
N ARG A 130 -0.38 9.37 -16.97
CA ARG A 130 -0.93 10.63 -17.44
C ARG A 130 -2.24 10.98 -16.74
N GLY A 131 -2.29 12.17 -16.15
CA GLY A 131 -3.44 12.64 -15.36
C GLY A 131 -3.36 12.34 -13.87
N LEU A 132 -2.52 11.38 -13.44
CA LEU A 132 -2.22 11.15 -12.03
C LEU A 132 -1.20 12.16 -11.50
N TYR A 133 -1.07 12.22 -10.18
CA TYR A 133 -0.11 13.08 -9.52
C TYR A 133 1.05 12.26 -8.95
N VAL A 134 2.26 12.80 -9.09
CA VAL A 134 3.49 12.25 -8.52
C VAL A 134 4.15 13.27 -7.62
N GLY A 135 4.67 12.81 -6.48
CA GLY A 135 5.37 13.69 -5.54
C GLY A 135 5.64 13.04 -4.20
N GLY A 136 5.91 13.86 -3.18
CA GLY A 136 6.04 13.43 -1.80
C GLY A 136 4.68 13.30 -1.12
N ASP A 137 4.50 12.23 -0.34
CA ASP A 137 3.46 12.21 0.68
C ASP A 137 3.87 13.12 1.87
N LYS A 138 3.08 13.09 2.95
CA LYS A 138 3.37 13.86 4.17
C LYS A 138 4.77 13.60 4.75
N GLY A 139 5.33 12.41 4.51
CA GLY A 139 6.66 11.99 4.96
C GLY A 139 7.76 12.11 3.90
N LYS A 140 7.49 12.72 2.74
CA LYS A 140 8.37 12.76 1.57
C LYS A 140 8.63 11.38 0.95
N GLN A 141 7.72 10.42 1.16
CA GLN A 141 7.75 9.17 0.44
C GLN A 141 7.26 9.38 -1.00
N ALA A 142 8.03 8.94 -1.97
CA ALA A 142 7.64 8.99 -3.37
C ALA A 142 6.33 8.22 -3.60
N THR A 143 5.31 8.91 -4.05
CA THR A 143 3.93 8.40 -4.10
C THR A 143 3.24 8.86 -5.39
N ILE A 144 2.48 7.96 -6.00
CA ILE A 144 1.50 8.25 -7.06
C ILE A 144 0.11 8.21 -6.42
N GLY A 145 -0.70 9.24 -6.70
CA GLY A 145 -2.03 9.37 -6.14
C GLY A 145 -2.74 10.63 -6.61
N THR A 146 -3.46 11.27 -5.70
CA THR A 146 -4.12 12.57 -5.92
C THR A 146 -3.79 13.54 -4.78
N PRO A 147 -3.88 14.85 -4.98
CA PRO A 147 -3.68 15.82 -3.91
C PRO A 147 -4.68 15.65 -2.77
N TYR A 148 -4.20 15.72 -1.55
CA TYR A 148 -5.01 15.80 -0.35
C TYR A 148 -4.73 17.10 0.38
N PHE A 149 -5.76 17.81 0.76
CA PHE A 149 -5.70 19.11 1.42
C PHE A 149 -6.06 18.95 2.89
N GLN A 150 -5.29 19.58 3.76
CA GLN A 150 -5.58 19.64 5.20
C GLN A 150 -5.20 21.00 5.80
N ASN A 151 -5.84 21.35 6.89
CA ASN A 151 -5.43 22.48 7.69
C ASN A 151 -4.21 22.08 8.56
N TYR A 152 -3.19 22.91 8.51
CA TYR A 152 -1.96 22.75 9.31
C TYR A 152 -1.83 23.94 10.27
N ARG A 153 -1.73 23.64 11.57
CA ARG A 153 -1.50 24.67 12.59
C ARG A 153 0.00 24.85 12.77
N LYS A 154 0.46 26.07 12.52
CA LYS A 154 1.86 26.47 12.71
C LYS A 154 2.17 26.64 14.20
N THR A 155 3.45 26.65 14.54
CA THR A 155 3.93 26.86 15.93
C THR A 155 3.53 28.21 16.52
N ASN A 156 3.37 29.24 15.70
CA ASN A 156 2.87 30.56 16.11
C ASN A 156 1.36 30.62 16.33
N GLY A 157 0.63 29.50 16.15
CA GLY A 157 -0.80 29.40 16.32
C GLY A 157 -1.64 29.62 15.05
N ASP A 158 -1.05 30.14 13.98
CA ASP A 158 -1.74 30.36 12.71
C ASP A 158 -2.11 29.03 12.05
N THR A 159 -3.22 29.05 11.29
CA THR A 159 -3.64 27.93 10.48
C THR A 159 -3.42 28.24 9.01
N THR A 160 -2.80 27.32 8.27
CA THR A 160 -2.63 27.40 6.82
C THR A 160 -3.11 26.10 6.18
N GLN A 161 -3.62 26.20 4.96
CA GLN A 161 -3.92 25.01 4.18
C GLN A 161 -2.62 24.49 3.54
N VAL A 162 -2.39 23.21 3.69
CA VAL A 162 -1.26 22.49 3.06
C VAL A 162 -1.80 21.32 2.26
N SER A 163 -1.02 20.82 1.32
CA SER A 163 -1.39 19.67 0.51
C SER A 163 -0.19 18.78 0.22
N PHE A 164 -0.45 17.51 -0.03
CA PHE A 164 0.55 16.49 -0.40
C PHE A 164 -0.12 15.37 -1.19
N VAL A 165 0.66 14.49 -1.84
CA VAL A 165 0.10 13.34 -2.55
C VAL A 165 -0.46 12.34 -1.55
N SER A 166 -1.70 11.91 -1.79
CA SER A 166 -2.40 10.92 -1.00
C SER A 166 -3.26 10.03 -1.90
N ARG A 167 -4.28 9.42 -1.32
CA ARG A 167 -5.09 8.37 -1.92
C ARG A 167 -5.96 8.89 -3.06
N MET A 168 -5.87 8.26 -4.22
CA MET A 168 -6.84 8.44 -5.30
C MET A 168 -8.09 7.58 -5.06
N ASN A 169 -9.23 8.00 -5.59
CA ASN A 169 -10.43 7.18 -5.52
C ASN A 169 -10.31 5.94 -6.44
N LEU A 170 -11.03 4.88 -6.09
CA LEU A 170 -10.97 3.60 -6.78
C LEU A 170 -11.40 3.70 -8.26
N HIS A 171 -12.38 4.55 -8.57
CA HIS A 171 -12.87 4.72 -9.95
C HIS A 171 -11.76 5.30 -10.85
N LEU A 172 -11.06 6.34 -10.36
CA LEU A 172 -9.90 6.89 -11.08
C LEU A 172 -8.82 5.82 -11.26
N TRP A 173 -8.46 5.11 -10.17
CA TRP A 173 -7.45 4.07 -10.23
C TRP A 173 -7.77 2.99 -11.26
N ASN A 174 -9.00 2.50 -11.29
CA ASN A 174 -9.44 1.46 -12.23
C ASN A 174 -9.27 1.84 -13.71
N GLN A 175 -9.20 3.13 -14.03
CA GLN A 175 -8.95 3.62 -15.39
C GLN A 175 -7.46 3.61 -15.76
N HIS A 176 -6.57 3.57 -14.76
CA HIS A 176 -5.14 3.80 -14.92
C HIS A 176 -4.25 2.56 -14.85
N TYR A 177 -4.80 1.39 -14.52
CA TYR A 177 -3.98 0.18 -14.48
C TYR A 177 -4.57 -0.97 -15.31
N LYS A 178 -3.69 -1.89 -15.68
CA LYS A 178 -4.01 -3.21 -16.24
C LYS A 178 -3.10 -4.23 -15.57
N ILE A 179 -3.67 -5.38 -15.14
CA ILE A 179 -2.88 -6.52 -14.70
C ILE A 179 -2.34 -7.23 -15.93
N THR A 180 -1.03 -7.39 -16.02
CA THR A 180 -0.34 -8.02 -17.14
C THR A 180 0.16 -9.43 -16.82
N ALA A 181 0.43 -9.73 -15.54
CA ALA A 181 0.79 -11.05 -15.05
C ALA A 181 0.50 -11.20 -13.56
N THR A 182 0.46 -12.43 -13.08
CA THR A 182 0.33 -12.78 -11.67
C THR A 182 1.35 -13.85 -11.28
N GLY A 183 1.57 -14.05 -9.98
CA GLY A 183 2.43 -15.11 -9.47
C GLY A 183 3.93 -14.90 -9.71
N LYS A 184 4.37 -13.67 -10.02
CA LYS A 184 5.81 -13.37 -10.12
C LYS A 184 6.47 -13.49 -8.76
N THR A 185 7.67 -14.06 -8.76
CA THR A 185 8.49 -14.16 -7.54
C THR A 185 8.96 -12.77 -7.12
N VAL A 186 8.78 -12.45 -5.85
CA VAL A 186 9.24 -11.22 -5.22
C VAL A 186 10.27 -11.57 -4.16
N GLN A 187 11.49 -11.04 -4.31
CA GLN A 187 12.58 -11.24 -3.37
C GLN A 187 12.95 -9.91 -2.70
N PRO A 188 13.10 -9.88 -1.38
CA PRO A 188 13.61 -8.70 -0.70
C PRO A 188 15.10 -8.52 -1.01
N VAL A 189 15.56 -7.27 -1.03
CA VAL A 189 17.00 -6.99 -1.03
C VAL A 189 17.51 -6.78 0.38
N GLU A 190 18.77 -7.12 0.65
CA GLU A 190 19.37 -6.86 1.96
C GLU A 190 19.51 -5.35 2.17
N TYR A 191 19.08 -4.87 3.34
CA TYR A 191 19.17 -3.46 3.70
C TYR A 191 20.64 -3.03 3.86
N ASN A 192 20.96 -1.89 3.28
CA ASN A 192 22.25 -1.25 3.46
C ASN A 192 22.08 0.10 4.17
N THR A 193 22.80 0.29 5.28
CA THR A 193 22.74 1.51 6.10
C THR A 193 23.08 2.77 5.32
N ALA A 194 23.91 2.68 4.27
CA ALA A 194 24.25 3.80 3.40
C ALA A 194 23.03 4.38 2.65
N TRP A 195 21.97 3.61 2.48
CA TRP A 195 20.75 4.07 1.77
C TRP A 195 19.99 5.13 2.58
N THR A 196 20.03 5.03 3.89
CA THR A 196 19.34 5.95 4.80
C THR A 196 20.24 7.05 5.34
N ALA A 197 21.56 6.86 5.28
CA ALA A 197 22.55 7.85 5.71
C ALA A 197 22.74 9.01 4.71
N ALA A 198 22.59 8.74 3.42
CA ALA A 198 22.70 9.75 2.38
C ALA A 198 21.33 10.40 2.11
N ASN A 199 21.33 11.65 1.64
CA ASN A 199 20.12 12.36 1.16
C ASN A 199 19.44 11.68 -0.05
N ASN A 200 19.86 10.45 -0.40
CA ASN A 200 19.37 9.62 -1.48
C ASN A 200 18.08 8.84 -1.15
N GLY A 201 17.38 9.24 -0.09
CA GLY A 201 16.19 8.56 0.38
C GLY A 201 15.11 8.33 -0.65
N THR A 202 15.03 9.18 -1.64
CA THR A 202 14.07 9.00 -2.74
C THR A 202 14.35 7.73 -3.54
N ALA A 203 15.61 7.37 -3.79
CA ALA A 203 15.96 6.21 -4.60
C ALA A 203 15.47 4.88 -3.96
N TYR A 204 15.61 4.75 -2.64
CA TYR A 204 15.38 3.48 -1.93
C TYR A 204 14.00 3.36 -1.27
N GLY A 205 13.26 4.47 -1.14
CA GLY A 205 11.90 4.44 -0.59
C GLY A 205 10.98 3.52 -1.39
N ALA A 206 10.07 2.83 -0.69
CA ALA A 206 9.13 1.83 -1.13
C ALA A 206 9.73 0.45 -1.50
N LYS A 207 11.05 0.25 -1.42
CA LYS A 207 11.64 -1.08 -1.68
C LYS A 207 11.29 -2.09 -0.59
N LEU A 208 11.12 -3.34 -1.02
CA LEU A 208 11.04 -4.48 -0.11
C LEU A 208 12.46 -4.84 0.31
N VAL A 209 12.76 -4.75 1.61
CA VAL A 209 14.10 -4.98 2.16
C VAL A 209 14.05 -5.93 3.34
N THR A 210 15.19 -6.58 3.64
CA THR A 210 15.39 -7.36 4.86
C THR A 210 16.50 -6.75 5.71
N LEU A 211 16.17 -6.40 6.94
CA LEU A 211 17.15 -6.10 8.00
C LEU A 211 17.62 -7.44 8.59
N LYS A 212 18.90 -7.72 8.47
CA LYS A 212 19.50 -8.98 8.95
C LYS A 212 20.01 -8.84 10.37
N ASN A 213 19.76 -9.88 11.18
CA ASN A 213 20.34 -10.04 12.53
C ASN A 213 20.16 -8.82 13.42
N VAL A 214 18.92 -8.32 13.52
CA VAL A 214 18.55 -7.19 14.36
C VAL A 214 17.86 -7.64 15.64
N THR A 215 17.89 -6.82 16.69
CA THR A 215 17.12 -7.05 17.92
C THR A 215 16.26 -5.83 18.23
N PHE A 216 15.08 -6.05 18.78
CA PHE A 216 14.16 -4.98 19.14
C PHE A 216 14.56 -4.32 20.46
N LYS A 217 14.63 -3.01 20.46
CA LYS A 217 14.95 -2.23 21.66
C LYS A 217 13.82 -2.34 22.69
N GLY A 218 14.19 -2.75 23.91
CA GLY A 218 13.23 -2.88 25.01
C GLY A 218 12.39 -4.15 24.98
N ALA A 219 12.59 -5.07 24.02
CA ALA A 219 11.90 -6.36 24.00
C ALA A 219 12.23 -7.16 25.27
N ASN A 220 11.20 -7.54 26.03
CA ASN A 220 11.31 -8.15 27.35
C ASN A 220 10.33 -9.30 27.56
N GLY A 221 9.77 -9.84 26.48
CA GLY A 221 8.74 -10.88 26.51
C GLY A 221 7.34 -10.39 26.86
N LYS A 222 7.13 -9.07 26.97
CA LYS A 222 5.82 -8.44 27.23
C LYS A 222 5.50 -7.31 26.26
N LEU A 223 6.52 -6.62 25.72
CA LEU A 223 6.37 -5.50 24.81
C LEU A 223 5.74 -5.98 23.50
N LYS A 224 4.70 -5.29 23.04
CA LYS A 224 3.95 -5.63 21.85
C LYS A 224 4.47 -4.88 20.61
N TYR A 225 4.05 -5.33 19.43
CA TYR A 225 4.30 -4.59 18.18
C TYR A 225 3.65 -3.20 18.20
N TYR A 226 2.51 -3.06 18.85
CA TYR A 226 1.86 -1.76 19.11
C TYR A 226 1.44 -1.68 20.58
N GLU A 227 1.88 -0.64 21.28
CA GLU A 227 1.42 -0.33 22.64
C GLU A 227 0.33 0.75 22.61
N PRO A 228 -0.78 0.61 23.33
CA PRO A 228 -1.92 1.54 23.27
C PRO A 228 -1.57 2.99 23.59
N ASN A 229 -0.57 3.21 24.43
CA ASN A 229 -0.05 4.54 24.76
C ASN A 229 1.22 4.91 23.99
N GLY A 230 1.58 4.09 22.99
CA GLY A 230 2.78 4.28 22.17
C GLY A 230 2.50 4.93 20.83
N THR A 231 3.57 5.16 20.09
CA THR A 231 3.51 5.76 18.75
C THR A 231 3.44 4.72 17.63
N GLY A 232 3.41 3.42 17.96
CA GLY A 232 3.58 2.33 16.99
C GLY A 232 5.01 2.15 16.47
N SER A 233 5.96 2.97 16.95
CA SER A 233 7.36 2.91 16.54
C SER A 233 8.16 2.00 17.46
N VAL A 234 8.82 0.99 16.90
CA VAL A 234 9.71 0.08 17.61
C VAL A 234 11.11 0.21 17.04
N TYR A 235 12.06 0.57 17.89
CA TYR A 235 13.45 0.79 17.48
C TYR A 235 14.27 -0.50 17.55
N PHE A 236 15.40 -0.50 16.84
CA PHE A 236 16.37 -1.59 16.85
C PHE A 236 17.58 -1.20 17.70
N ASN A 237 18.20 -2.17 18.38
CA ASN A 237 19.38 -1.92 19.22
C ASN A 237 20.63 -1.56 18.40
N ASN A 238 20.73 -2.11 17.18
CA ASN A 238 21.96 -2.07 16.37
C ASN A 238 21.85 -1.22 15.07
N LEU A 239 20.78 -0.43 14.90
CA LEU A 239 20.57 0.36 13.67
C LEU A 239 20.43 1.88 13.91
N GLY A 240 20.65 2.38 15.12
CA GLY A 240 20.44 3.79 15.43
C GLY A 240 18.96 4.21 15.39
N VAL A 241 18.71 5.52 15.53
CA VAL A 241 17.34 6.06 15.65
C VAL A 241 16.73 6.52 14.33
N SER A 242 17.49 6.51 13.25
CA SER A 242 17.03 6.97 11.94
C SER A 242 16.16 5.95 11.19
N ILE A 243 16.17 4.69 11.62
CA ILE A 243 15.31 3.62 11.10
C ILE A 243 14.62 2.91 12.26
N PHE A 244 13.32 2.66 12.11
CA PHE A 244 12.50 1.96 13.11
C PHE A 244 11.40 1.16 12.42
N LEU A 245 10.90 0.13 13.08
CA LEU A 245 9.72 -0.58 12.68
C LEU A 245 8.48 0.27 13.03
N TYR A 246 7.62 0.56 12.06
CA TYR A 246 6.35 1.22 12.33
C TYR A 246 5.18 0.25 12.19
N ASN A 247 4.32 0.23 13.21
CA ASN A 247 3.17 -0.65 13.27
C ASN A 247 1.89 0.14 13.49
N SER A 248 0.89 -0.15 12.67
CA SER A 248 -0.46 0.37 12.85
C SER A 248 -1.15 -0.35 14.02
N GLN A 249 -1.94 0.38 14.80
CA GLN A 249 -2.84 -0.22 15.81
C GLN A 249 -3.89 -1.16 15.17
N TYR A 250 -4.15 -1.01 13.88
CA TYR A 250 -5.11 -1.82 13.12
C TYR A 250 -4.48 -3.05 12.46
N ALA A 251 -3.15 -3.21 12.58
CA ALA A 251 -2.50 -4.41 12.09
C ALA A 251 -2.98 -5.63 12.88
N ASN A 252 -3.24 -6.74 12.18
CA ASN A 252 -3.74 -7.96 12.83
C ASN A 252 -2.75 -8.57 13.84
N PHE A 253 -1.46 -8.20 13.75
CA PHE A 253 -0.38 -8.59 14.65
C PHE A 253 -0.06 -7.54 15.72
N ALA A 254 -0.78 -6.42 15.80
CA ALA A 254 -0.49 -5.32 16.71
C ALA A 254 -0.32 -5.75 18.18
N ASN A 255 -1.11 -6.75 18.62
CA ASN A 255 -1.07 -7.30 19.96
C ASN A 255 -0.05 -8.44 20.18
N ASN A 256 0.65 -8.88 19.14
CA ASN A 256 1.70 -9.90 19.27
C ASN A 256 2.88 -9.35 20.10
N ILE A 257 3.54 -10.24 20.83
CA ILE A 257 4.74 -9.90 21.61
C ILE A 257 5.96 -9.85 20.69
N LEU A 258 6.81 -8.84 20.87
CA LEU A 258 8.07 -8.71 20.17
C LEU A 258 9.04 -9.83 20.56
N PRO A 259 9.72 -10.48 19.60
CA PRO A 259 10.81 -11.40 19.89
C PRO A 259 11.91 -10.73 20.72
N THR A 260 12.46 -11.48 21.68
CA THR A 260 13.55 -10.99 22.55
C THR A 260 14.95 -11.32 22.01
N GLY A 261 15.03 -12.28 21.10
CA GLY A 261 16.26 -12.70 20.43
C GLY A 261 16.52 -11.97 19.10
N PRO A 262 17.60 -12.33 18.40
CA PRO A 262 17.90 -11.81 17.08
C PRO A 262 16.89 -12.29 16.02
N VAL A 263 16.54 -11.40 15.10
CA VAL A 263 15.59 -11.65 14.02
C VAL A 263 16.07 -11.10 12.69
N ASN A 264 15.59 -11.69 11.60
CA ASN A 264 15.56 -11.06 10.29
C ASN A 264 14.19 -10.39 10.12
N VAL A 265 14.15 -9.11 9.73
CA VAL A 265 12.90 -8.38 9.55
C VAL A 265 12.79 -7.90 8.11
N THR A 266 11.81 -8.43 7.38
CA THR A 266 11.49 -8.00 6.01
C THR A 266 10.35 -6.98 6.02
N GLY A 267 10.38 -5.99 5.14
CA GLY A 267 9.30 -5.01 5.06
C GLY A 267 9.52 -3.98 3.95
N ILE A 268 8.52 -3.14 3.75
CA ILE A 268 8.60 -2.02 2.84
C ILE A 268 9.31 -0.86 3.53
N LEU A 269 10.43 -0.42 2.96
CA LEU A 269 11.22 0.70 3.48
C LEU A 269 10.54 2.02 3.09
N MET A 270 9.92 2.70 4.04
CA MET A 270 9.21 3.94 3.82
C MET A 270 10.00 5.12 4.36
N ARG A 271 10.00 6.24 3.61
CA ARG A 271 10.58 7.48 4.10
C ARG A 271 9.57 8.24 4.96
N TYR A 272 10.01 8.74 6.10
CA TYR A 272 9.24 9.64 6.95
C TYR A 272 10.09 10.86 7.34
N ASN A 273 10.04 11.91 6.52
CA ASN A 273 10.90 13.11 6.62
C ASN A 273 12.40 12.76 6.56
N ASN A 274 13.08 12.86 7.71
CA ASN A 274 14.51 12.53 7.85
C ASN A 274 14.75 11.15 8.48
N SER A 275 13.68 10.40 8.75
CA SER A 275 13.72 9.07 9.31
C SER A 275 13.17 8.04 8.30
N TRP A 276 13.34 6.77 8.64
CA TRP A 276 12.90 5.65 7.84
C TRP A 276 12.03 4.73 8.67
N GLU A 277 10.92 4.32 8.09
CA GLU A 277 9.99 3.36 8.65
C GLU A 277 10.11 2.06 7.88
N LEU A 278 10.34 0.95 8.56
CA LEU A 278 10.15 -0.36 7.98
C LEU A 278 8.73 -0.80 8.28
N ILE A 279 7.93 -1.05 7.24
CA ILE A 279 6.54 -1.51 7.35
C ILE A 279 6.51 -2.98 7.01
N ILE A 280 6.39 -3.86 8.01
CA ILE A 280 6.19 -5.29 7.77
C ILE A 280 4.79 -5.52 7.17
N ARG A 281 4.71 -6.43 6.19
CA ARG A 281 3.46 -6.75 5.48
C ARG A 281 2.59 -7.69 6.29
N SER A 282 3.25 -8.58 7.05
CA SER A 282 2.60 -9.52 7.98
C SER A 282 3.58 -9.93 9.07
N ILE A 283 3.10 -10.66 10.08
CA ILE A 283 3.97 -11.20 11.13
C ILE A 283 5.02 -12.18 10.58
N ASN A 284 4.76 -12.82 9.45
CA ASN A 284 5.70 -13.75 8.80
C ASN A 284 6.92 -13.04 8.21
N ASP A 285 6.91 -11.72 8.12
CA ASP A 285 8.06 -10.91 7.74
C ASP A 285 9.12 -10.79 8.86
N VAL A 286 8.83 -11.33 10.05
CA VAL A 286 9.77 -11.40 11.18
C VAL A 286 10.15 -12.85 11.43
N GLU A 287 11.39 -13.19 11.14
CA GLU A 287 11.96 -14.52 11.27
C GLU A 287 12.97 -14.58 12.41
N GLU A 288 12.71 -15.39 13.43
CA GLU A 288 13.64 -15.58 14.54
C GLU A 288 14.86 -16.39 14.09
N ILE A 289 16.05 -15.91 14.44
CA ILE A 289 17.31 -16.61 14.19
C ILE A 289 17.57 -17.57 15.35
N ARG A 290 17.61 -18.84 15.04
CA ARG A 290 17.88 -19.93 16.01
C ARG A 290 19.37 -20.24 16.12
#